data_40c961a8c342c65de630848ef48d1689
#
_entry.id   40c961a8c342c65de630848ef48d1689
#
_cell.length_a   1.000
_cell.length_b   1.000
_cell.length_c   1.000
_cell.angle_alpha   90.00
_cell.angle_beta   90.00
_cell.angle_gamma   90.00
#
_symmetry.space_group_name_H-M   'P 1'
#
loop_
_entity.id
_entity.type
_entity.pdbx_description
1 polymer ?
#
loop_
_entity_poly.entity_id
_entity_poly.type
_entity_poly.pdbx_seq_one_letter_code
_entity_poly.pdbx_strand_id
1 'polypeptide(L)'
;MDDLAAMVKAGDMPFDIVIAAPDAMRVVGFEPDEFYSVGGFCCQLSHRDKYHIRALLDFLGVCNAEARHKPLIRVVAGDLHQVVDAAEKELANRGRHYQAGGLIVSVSTDPTSGDPKIVPTSAPALTRELSVTATWEKYDGRAKDWVRCDPPMRHAAILYDAQNFRYLPPLAGVVRQPYFRESDGELIRQAGYDKTAQRFGVFDARQFVIPDPTPQAARMALAALEDLLTEFHFVAASDKAAALSAIFTAVVRPSLPYAPGFHVRAPVFGSGKTYLCELIGAFAGPGGNAKVSYPTTSEEATKVILALLLTSPAVIEFDDMDTDWIPHGTIKRMLTAEQITDRILGVSKTATVSTRTLFLGSGNNVGPIRDLLRRVLTINIDPRCATPATMSYKGHPVDKVRKQRGFYVAAVLTIIQAWRAAGSPRVVVDNIVNFGGEWSDYCRHPLMWLGHPDPATALLEQVRHDPDGDALCGLMTEWRVAFGSTPTTVRKAVETAISNQPNLLDAMREFPVDERDGINRSKLGWLLKKNVNRIVGGFEFQQAVADGRTAWRVVAVNTPPLAPLPPCASAIAKTVTEGGG
;
A
#
# COMPACT_ATOMS: atom_id res chain seq x y z
N MET A 1 2.42 -42.13 8.35
CA MET A 1 1.47 -42.24 9.48
C MET A 1 0.76 -43.59 9.43
N ASP A 2 0.22 -44.00 8.28
CA ASP A 2 -0.45 -45.30 8.10
C ASP A 2 0.48 -46.50 8.37
N ASP A 3 1.75 -46.41 7.96
CA ASP A 3 2.78 -47.40 8.24
C ASP A 3 3.08 -47.52 9.74
N LEU A 4 3.08 -46.42 10.49
CA LEU A 4 3.31 -46.43 11.93
C LEU A 4 2.12 -47.06 12.70
N ALA A 5 0.89 -46.75 12.28
CA ALA A 5 -0.31 -47.36 12.83
C ALA A 5 -0.36 -48.86 12.53
N ALA A 6 0.14 -49.29 11.38
CA ALA A 6 0.28 -50.70 11.02
C ALA A 6 1.33 -51.43 11.88
N MET A 7 2.49 -50.81 12.13
CA MET A 7 3.55 -51.35 13.00
C MET A 7 3.10 -51.48 14.46
N VAL A 8 2.35 -50.51 14.98
CA VAL A 8 1.76 -50.57 16.33
C VAL A 8 0.74 -51.68 16.45
N LYS A 9 -0.13 -51.90 15.44
CA LYS A 9 -1.10 -53.00 15.40
C LYS A 9 -0.46 -54.38 15.30
N ALA A 10 0.70 -54.45 14.61
CA ALA A 10 1.43 -55.73 14.48
C ALA A 10 2.24 -56.10 15.73
N GLY A 11 2.38 -55.20 16.72
CA GLY A 11 3.21 -55.45 17.88
C GLY A 11 4.71 -55.35 17.61
N ASP A 12 5.09 -54.85 16.44
CA ASP A 12 6.49 -54.78 15.99
C ASP A 12 7.26 -53.52 16.51
N MET A 13 6.62 -52.75 17.35
CA MET A 13 7.29 -51.60 17.99
C MET A 13 8.04 -52.06 19.22
N PRO A 14 9.32 -51.70 19.36
CA PRO A 14 10.15 -52.11 20.49
C PRO A 14 9.79 -51.46 21.81
N PHE A 15 8.76 -50.64 21.83
CA PHE A 15 8.29 -49.89 23.00
C PHE A 15 6.75 -49.88 23.03
N ASP A 16 6.14 -49.94 24.23
CA ASP A 16 4.70 -49.75 24.42
C ASP A 16 4.31 -48.29 24.19
N ILE A 17 4.37 -47.85 22.93
CA ILE A 17 4.12 -46.47 22.52
C ILE A 17 3.12 -46.48 21.37
N VAL A 18 2.00 -45.77 21.55
CA VAL A 18 1.08 -45.43 20.48
C VAL A 18 1.23 -43.96 20.15
N ILE A 19 1.65 -43.66 18.92
CA ILE A 19 1.75 -42.27 18.44
C ILE A 19 0.82 -42.13 17.25
N ALA A 20 -0.23 -41.35 17.38
CA ALA A 20 -1.18 -41.06 16.32
C ALA A 20 -1.85 -39.71 16.47
N ALA A 21 -2.39 -39.16 15.39
CA ALA A 21 -3.33 -38.03 15.47
C ALA A 21 -4.63 -38.50 16.16
N PRO A 22 -5.36 -37.65 16.89
CA PRO A 22 -6.56 -38.02 17.63
C PRO A 22 -7.58 -38.80 16.82
N ASP A 23 -7.78 -38.47 15.54
CA ASP A 23 -8.70 -39.17 14.65
C ASP A 23 -8.20 -40.55 14.24
N ALA A 24 -6.88 -40.72 14.07
CA ALA A 24 -6.28 -42.04 13.77
C ALA A 24 -6.29 -42.97 14.98
N MET A 25 -6.23 -42.40 16.21
CA MET A 25 -6.32 -43.19 17.45
C MET A 25 -7.70 -43.83 17.66
N ARG A 26 -8.77 -43.11 17.31
CA ARG A 26 -10.13 -43.68 17.34
C ARG A 26 -10.29 -44.86 16.41
N VAL A 27 -9.63 -44.82 15.26
CA VAL A 27 -9.62 -45.94 14.28
C VAL A 27 -8.90 -47.19 14.86
N VAL A 28 -7.91 -46.98 15.75
CA VAL A 28 -7.16 -48.08 16.40
C VAL A 28 -7.79 -48.54 17.72
N GLY A 29 -8.86 -47.87 18.19
CA GLY A 29 -9.61 -48.26 19.38
C GLY A 29 -9.07 -47.75 20.71
N PHE A 30 -8.34 -46.65 20.70
CA PHE A 30 -7.85 -45.98 21.90
C PHE A 30 -8.67 -44.72 22.23
N GLU A 31 -8.92 -44.46 23.51
CA GLU A 31 -9.59 -43.23 23.94
C GLU A 31 -8.56 -42.09 24.11
N PRO A 32 -8.85 -40.85 23.58
CA PRO A 32 -7.91 -39.72 23.60
C PRO A 32 -7.48 -39.27 25.00
N ASP A 33 -8.32 -39.49 26.02
CA ASP A 33 -8.09 -39.04 27.40
C ASP A 33 -6.99 -39.81 28.14
N GLU A 34 -6.58 -40.96 27.60
CA GLU A 34 -5.51 -41.79 28.15
C GLU A 34 -4.12 -41.40 27.69
N PHE A 35 -4.00 -40.34 26.88
CA PHE A 35 -2.78 -39.99 26.19
C PHE A 35 -2.35 -38.53 26.47
N TYR A 36 -1.02 -38.30 26.48
CA TYR A 36 -0.46 -36.95 26.52
C TYR A 36 -0.42 -36.36 25.13
N SER A 37 -0.93 -35.14 24.96
CA SER A 37 -0.84 -34.41 23.70
C SER A 37 0.56 -33.79 23.54
N VAL A 38 1.24 -34.11 22.45
CA VAL A 38 2.52 -33.53 22.07
C VAL A 38 2.43 -33.07 20.62
N GLY A 39 2.40 -31.76 20.39
CA GLY A 39 2.42 -31.18 19.05
C GLY A 39 1.27 -31.61 18.13
N GLY A 40 0.06 -31.83 18.65
CA GLY A 40 -1.11 -32.30 17.90
C GLY A 40 -1.17 -33.81 17.72
N PHE A 41 -0.25 -34.56 18.34
CA PHE A 41 -0.29 -36.02 18.42
C PHE A 41 -0.52 -36.44 19.87
N CYS A 42 -1.23 -37.56 20.04
CA CYS A 42 -1.40 -38.18 21.35
C CYS A 42 -0.46 -39.40 21.48
N CYS A 43 0.17 -39.55 22.64
CA CYS A 43 1.04 -40.68 22.91
C CYS A 43 0.74 -41.27 24.29
N GLN A 44 0.64 -42.61 24.37
CA GLN A 44 0.59 -43.34 25.61
C GLN A 44 2.00 -43.73 26.05
N LEU A 45 2.34 -43.49 27.31
CA LEU A 45 3.67 -43.67 27.87
C LEU A 45 3.65 -44.77 28.92
N SER A 46 4.39 -45.85 28.72
CA SER A 46 4.79 -46.69 29.85
C SER A 46 5.81 -45.95 30.73
N HIS A 47 5.75 -46.11 32.03
CA HIS A 47 6.51 -45.32 33.00
C HIS A 47 8.05 -45.40 32.85
N ARG A 48 8.58 -46.30 32.03
CA ARG A 48 10.02 -46.55 31.85
C ARG A 48 10.68 -45.81 30.71
N ASP A 49 9.93 -45.24 29.72
CA ASP A 49 10.51 -44.91 28.42
C ASP A 49 10.41 -43.43 28.01
N LYS A 50 10.19 -42.49 28.95
CA LYS A 50 10.09 -41.05 28.68
C LYS A 50 11.25 -40.44 27.88
N TYR A 51 12.45 -41.04 27.98
CA TYR A 51 13.64 -40.54 27.26
C TYR A 51 13.71 -41.03 25.82
N HIS A 52 13.28 -42.27 25.55
CA HIS A 52 13.32 -42.87 24.23
C HIS A 52 12.27 -42.32 23.29
N ILE A 53 11.11 -41.90 23.81
CA ILE A 53 10.04 -41.27 23.05
C ILE A 53 10.48 -39.95 22.46
N ARG A 54 11.19 -39.15 23.22
CA ARG A 54 11.66 -37.85 22.74
C ARG A 54 12.64 -38.02 21.58
N ALA A 55 13.55 -39.01 21.67
CA ALA A 55 14.46 -39.35 20.60
C ALA A 55 13.72 -39.89 19.35
N LEU A 56 12.63 -40.68 19.56
CA LEU A 56 11.83 -41.19 18.46
C LEU A 56 11.01 -40.07 17.79
N LEU A 57 10.42 -39.16 18.54
CA LEU A 57 9.68 -38.01 18.01
C LEU A 57 10.60 -37.03 17.28
N ASP A 58 11.82 -36.84 17.77
CA ASP A 58 12.85 -36.06 17.08
C ASP A 58 13.29 -36.71 15.79
N PHE A 59 13.46 -38.03 15.79
CA PHE A 59 13.82 -38.86 14.61
C PHE A 59 12.71 -38.82 13.55
N LEU A 60 11.44 -38.88 13.96
CA LEU A 60 10.28 -38.82 13.06
C LEU A 60 9.94 -37.42 12.61
N GLY A 61 10.65 -36.39 13.08
CA GLY A 61 10.36 -34.98 12.76
C GLY A 61 8.99 -34.49 13.28
N VAL A 62 8.38 -35.25 14.20
CA VAL A 62 7.03 -34.99 14.75
C VAL A 62 7.08 -34.03 15.94
N CYS A 63 8.26 -33.82 16.55
CA CYS A 63 8.41 -32.86 17.63
C CYS A 63 8.24 -31.43 17.13
N ASN A 64 7.29 -30.74 17.74
CA ASN A 64 7.13 -29.30 17.59
C ASN A 64 8.47 -28.61 17.82
N ALA A 65 8.74 -27.55 17.04
CA ALA A 65 9.91 -26.70 17.21
C ALA A 65 10.04 -26.14 18.65
N GLU A 66 8.95 -26.14 19.44
CA GLU A 66 8.94 -25.74 20.85
C GLU A 66 9.52 -26.77 21.82
N ALA A 67 9.57 -28.06 21.44
CA ALA A 67 10.19 -29.13 22.25
C ALA A 67 11.68 -29.34 21.97
N ARG A 68 12.25 -28.70 20.95
CA ARG A 68 13.69 -28.69 20.72
C ARG A 68 14.39 -28.09 21.94
N HIS A 69 15.51 -28.69 22.37
CA HIS A 69 16.37 -28.07 23.39
C HIS A 69 16.65 -26.63 22.99
N LYS A 70 16.23 -25.68 23.82
CA LYS A 70 16.53 -24.27 23.59
C LYS A 70 18.05 -24.13 23.47
N PRO A 71 18.56 -23.44 22.45
CA PRO A 71 19.97 -23.18 22.32
C PRO A 71 20.50 -22.51 23.60
N LEU A 72 21.73 -22.84 23.95
CA LEU A 72 22.36 -22.33 25.16
C LEU A 72 23.19 -21.09 24.82
N ILE A 73 22.90 -19.98 25.50
CA ILE A 73 23.68 -18.74 25.39
C ILE A 73 24.35 -18.50 26.75
N ARG A 74 25.68 -18.53 26.76
CA ARG A 74 26.51 -18.22 27.93
C ARG A 74 26.92 -16.77 27.93
N VAL A 75 26.64 -16.09 29.04
CA VAL A 75 27.02 -14.69 29.23
C VAL A 75 28.48 -14.66 29.74
N VAL A 76 29.41 -14.38 28.84
CA VAL A 76 30.82 -14.27 29.13
C VAL A 76 31.19 -12.79 29.30
N ALA A 77 31.84 -12.45 30.40
CA ALA A 77 32.35 -11.10 30.63
C ALA A 77 33.47 -10.75 29.64
N GLY A 78 33.34 -9.61 28.95
CA GLY A 78 34.25 -9.17 27.90
C GLY A 78 33.81 -9.51 26.48
N ASP A 79 32.94 -10.51 26.28
CA ASP A 79 32.46 -10.97 24.96
C ASP A 79 31.06 -10.52 24.63
N LEU A 80 30.69 -9.30 25.02
CA LEU A 80 29.37 -8.73 24.87
C LEU A 80 28.81 -8.86 23.43
N HIS A 81 29.66 -8.57 22.43
CA HIS A 81 29.25 -8.64 21.01
C HIS A 81 28.92 -10.07 20.58
N GLN A 82 29.67 -11.08 21.01
CA GLN A 82 29.39 -12.47 20.68
C GLN A 82 28.09 -12.96 21.30
N VAL A 83 27.80 -12.54 22.53
CA VAL A 83 26.55 -12.88 23.22
C VAL A 83 25.35 -12.24 22.54
N VAL A 84 25.47 -10.97 22.10
CA VAL A 84 24.40 -10.26 21.37
C VAL A 84 24.20 -10.87 19.98
N ASP A 85 25.28 -11.18 19.26
CA ASP A 85 25.22 -11.84 17.95
C ASP A 85 24.57 -13.23 18.05
N ALA A 86 24.90 -14.01 19.08
CA ALA A 86 24.27 -15.30 19.34
C ALA A 86 22.77 -15.16 19.63
N ALA A 87 22.40 -14.17 20.43
CA ALA A 87 21.01 -13.88 20.75
C ALA A 87 20.20 -13.49 19.50
N GLU A 88 20.75 -12.62 18.64
CA GLU A 88 20.14 -12.24 17.37
C GLU A 88 19.97 -13.44 16.44
N LYS A 89 21.01 -14.26 16.31
CA LYS A 89 20.98 -15.46 15.46
C LYS A 89 19.90 -16.44 15.88
N GLU A 90 19.76 -16.68 17.17
CA GLU A 90 18.72 -17.59 17.68
C GLU A 90 17.32 -16.99 17.56
N LEU A 91 17.19 -15.67 17.72
CA LEU A 91 15.94 -14.98 17.45
C LEU A 91 15.54 -15.10 15.97
N ALA A 92 16.48 -14.95 15.05
CA ALA A 92 16.28 -15.12 13.61
C ALA A 92 15.92 -16.57 13.24
N ASN A 93 16.58 -17.56 13.86
CA ASN A 93 16.33 -18.99 13.61
C ASN A 93 14.89 -19.43 13.95
N ARG A 94 14.19 -18.71 14.83
CA ARG A 94 12.77 -18.96 15.10
C ARG A 94 11.85 -18.60 13.95
N GLY A 95 12.28 -17.77 13.02
CA GLY A 95 11.49 -17.37 11.84
C GLY A 95 10.25 -16.51 12.16
N ARG A 96 10.21 -15.87 13.34
CA ARG A 96 9.09 -15.01 13.79
C ARG A 96 9.47 -13.53 13.86
N HIS A 97 10.77 -13.23 13.87
CA HIS A 97 11.30 -11.88 13.99
C HIS A 97 12.09 -11.49 12.74
N TYR A 98 11.96 -10.24 12.37
CA TYR A 98 12.52 -9.64 11.17
C TYR A 98 13.09 -8.27 11.51
N GLN A 99 13.88 -7.72 10.59
CA GLN A 99 14.27 -6.31 10.65
C GLN A 99 13.47 -5.50 9.62
N ALA A 100 12.94 -4.36 10.04
CA ALA A 100 12.28 -3.40 9.16
C ALA A 100 12.57 -1.97 9.60
N GLY A 101 13.13 -1.15 8.69
CA GLY A 101 13.38 0.27 8.95
C GLY A 101 14.25 0.57 10.18
N GLY A 102 15.20 -0.32 10.53
CA GLY A 102 16.04 -0.19 11.71
C GLY A 102 15.40 -0.67 13.02
N LEU A 103 14.27 -1.37 12.94
CA LEU A 103 13.55 -1.92 14.09
C LEU A 103 13.50 -3.45 14.01
N ILE A 104 13.44 -4.10 15.18
CA ILE A 104 13.04 -5.51 15.28
C ILE A 104 11.52 -5.56 15.24
N VAL A 105 10.98 -6.36 14.33
CA VAL A 105 9.54 -6.49 14.12
C VAL A 105 9.11 -7.94 14.08
N SER A 106 7.82 -8.18 14.33
CA SER A 106 7.16 -9.46 14.10
C SER A 106 5.91 -9.27 13.23
N VAL A 107 5.44 -10.34 12.59
CA VAL A 107 4.15 -10.36 11.89
C VAL A 107 3.12 -10.95 12.84
N SER A 108 2.06 -10.19 13.10
CA SER A 108 0.92 -10.60 13.90
C SER A 108 -0.34 -10.57 13.04
N THR A 109 -1.27 -11.45 13.29
CA THR A 109 -2.57 -11.50 12.61
C THR A 109 -3.65 -11.08 13.59
N ASP A 110 -4.51 -10.18 13.16
CA ASP A 110 -5.67 -9.78 13.95
C ASP A 110 -6.62 -10.98 14.12
N PRO A 111 -7.00 -11.36 15.33
CA PRO A 111 -7.77 -12.57 15.59
C PRO A 111 -9.21 -12.51 15.04
N THR A 112 -9.74 -11.31 14.83
CA THR A 112 -11.12 -11.11 14.36
C THR A 112 -11.21 -11.07 12.85
N SER A 113 -10.35 -10.28 12.23
CA SER A 113 -10.37 -10.04 10.77
C SER A 113 -9.43 -10.98 9.99
N GLY A 114 -8.45 -11.58 10.66
CA GLY A 114 -7.38 -12.33 10.00
C GLY A 114 -6.36 -11.44 9.28
N ASP A 115 -6.44 -10.10 9.45
CA ASP A 115 -5.53 -9.18 8.74
C ASP A 115 -4.13 -9.17 9.37
N PRO A 116 -3.07 -9.37 8.57
CA PRO A 116 -1.70 -9.30 9.08
C PRO A 116 -1.24 -7.86 9.26
N LYS A 117 -0.50 -7.63 10.33
CA LYS A 117 0.17 -6.36 10.62
C LYS A 117 1.60 -6.57 11.08
N ILE A 118 2.45 -5.60 10.79
CA ILE A 118 3.80 -5.53 11.33
C ILE A 118 3.70 -4.90 12.73
N VAL A 119 4.33 -5.55 13.71
CA VAL A 119 4.35 -5.07 15.10
C VAL A 119 5.80 -4.85 15.51
N PRO A 120 6.22 -3.59 15.76
CA PRO A 120 7.53 -3.30 16.33
C PRO A 120 7.67 -3.93 17.72
N THR A 121 8.78 -4.62 17.95
CA THR A 121 9.08 -5.24 19.24
C THR A 121 9.61 -4.17 20.19
N SER A 122 9.00 -4.00 21.37
CA SER A 122 9.53 -3.11 22.40
C SER A 122 10.72 -3.76 23.15
N ALA A 123 11.53 -2.97 23.84
CA ALA A 123 12.67 -3.50 24.59
C ALA A 123 12.29 -4.54 25.66
N PRO A 124 11.20 -4.35 26.47
CA PRO A 124 10.73 -5.39 27.37
C PRO A 124 10.23 -6.64 26.65
N ALA A 125 9.51 -6.48 25.52
CA ALA A 125 9.04 -7.61 24.74
C ALA A 125 10.21 -8.39 24.14
N LEU A 126 11.27 -7.73 23.67
CA LEU A 126 12.49 -8.38 23.18
C LEU A 126 13.14 -9.23 24.26
N THR A 127 13.26 -8.72 25.49
CA THR A 127 13.82 -9.49 26.63
C THR A 127 13.03 -10.77 26.89
N ARG A 128 11.69 -10.67 26.85
CA ARG A 128 10.81 -11.83 26.97
C ARG A 128 11.03 -12.84 25.83
N GLU A 129 11.09 -12.35 24.59
CA GLU A 129 11.30 -13.22 23.42
C GLU A 129 12.66 -13.91 23.46
N LEU A 130 13.71 -13.23 23.90
CA LEU A 130 15.04 -13.83 24.10
C LEU A 130 15.03 -14.94 25.17
N SER A 131 14.27 -14.76 26.25
CA SER A 131 14.07 -15.80 27.28
C SER A 131 13.31 -17.02 26.74
N VAL A 132 12.34 -16.80 25.84
CA VAL A 132 11.60 -17.89 25.19
C VAL A 132 12.49 -18.59 24.15
N THR A 133 13.38 -17.87 23.47
CA THR A 133 14.19 -18.36 22.35
C THR A 133 15.35 -19.25 22.81
N ALA A 134 16.04 -18.88 23.88
CA ALA A 134 17.27 -19.57 24.33
C ALA A 134 17.25 -19.81 25.85
N THR A 135 18.09 -20.76 26.28
CA THR A 135 18.47 -20.93 27.69
C THR A 135 19.68 -20.05 27.95
N TRP A 136 19.64 -19.25 28.99
CA TRP A 136 20.71 -18.33 29.35
C TRP A 136 21.44 -18.79 30.59
N GLU A 137 22.76 -18.75 30.57
CA GLU A 137 23.61 -19.09 31.71
C GLU A 137 24.67 -18.00 31.93
N LYS A 138 24.98 -17.77 33.20
CA LYS A 138 26.11 -16.94 33.63
C LYS A 138 27.00 -17.74 34.56
N TYR A 139 28.32 -17.49 34.54
CA TYR A 139 29.26 -18.10 35.46
C TYR A 139 29.07 -17.52 36.87
N ASP A 140 28.84 -18.39 37.85
CA ASP A 140 28.83 -18.01 39.27
C ASP A 140 30.18 -18.38 39.92
N GLY A 141 30.97 -17.38 40.28
CA GLY A 141 32.27 -17.56 40.91
C GLY A 141 32.23 -18.21 42.27
N ARG A 142 31.07 -18.19 42.99
CA ARG A 142 30.87 -18.86 44.27
C ARG A 142 30.59 -20.34 44.08
N ALA A 143 29.68 -20.65 43.16
CA ALA A 143 29.38 -22.03 42.82
C ALA A 143 30.44 -22.68 41.95
N LYS A 144 31.34 -21.89 41.35
CA LYS A 144 32.36 -22.30 40.34
C LYS A 144 31.73 -23.06 39.17
N ASP A 145 30.51 -22.69 38.79
CA ASP A 145 29.75 -23.37 37.77
C ASP A 145 28.85 -22.38 36.98
N TRP A 146 28.32 -22.82 35.85
CA TRP A 146 27.37 -22.09 35.03
C TRP A 146 25.96 -22.27 35.60
N VAL A 147 25.32 -21.15 35.99
CA VAL A 147 23.96 -21.15 36.56
C VAL A 147 22.99 -20.47 35.60
N ARG A 148 21.78 -20.98 35.51
CA ARG A 148 20.70 -20.39 34.72
C ARG A 148 20.42 -18.96 35.17
N CYS A 149 20.17 -18.09 34.22
CA CYS A 149 19.75 -16.71 34.44
C CYS A 149 18.77 -16.26 33.38
N ASP A 150 18.11 -15.13 33.62
CA ASP A 150 17.34 -14.45 32.57
C ASP A 150 18.28 -13.74 31.59
N PRO A 151 17.80 -13.43 30.36
CA PRO A 151 18.56 -12.61 29.43
C PRO A 151 18.96 -11.28 30.10
N PRO A 152 20.24 -10.92 30.14
CA PRO A 152 20.64 -9.68 30.80
C PRO A 152 20.06 -8.46 30.06
N MET A 153 19.36 -7.59 30.76
CA MET A 153 18.70 -6.41 30.20
C MET A 153 19.65 -5.54 29.35
N ARG A 154 20.94 -5.45 29.75
CA ARG A 154 21.95 -4.71 29.00
C ARG A 154 22.16 -5.28 27.59
N HIS A 155 22.19 -6.61 27.43
CA HIS A 155 22.39 -7.27 26.13
C HIS A 155 21.14 -7.10 25.26
N ALA A 156 19.96 -7.25 25.85
CA ALA A 156 18.70 -7.00 25.15
C ALA A 156 18.55 -5.54 24.70
N ALA A 157 18.96 -4.57 25.51
CA ALA A 157 18.94 -3.16 25.16
C ALA A 157 19.92 -2.84 24.00
N ILE A 158 21.12 -3.42 24.01
CA ILE A 158 22.12 -3.25 22.94
C ILE A 158 21.59 -3.84 21.64
N LEU A 159 20.99 -5.03 21.67
CA LEU A 159 20.36 -5.62 20.48
C LEU A 159 19.19 -4.76 19.98
N TYR A 160 18.34 -4.27 20.90
CA TYR A 160 17.21 -3.41 20.55
C TYR A 160 17.65 -2.09 19.89
N ASP A 161 18.79 -1.53 20.30
CA ASP A 161 19.30 -0.26 19.79
C ASP A 161 20.28 -0.39 18.63
N ALA A 162 20.55 -1.61 18.17
CA ALA A 162 21.58 -1.88 17.16
C ALA A 162 21.32 -1.22 15.80
N GLN A 163 20.07 -0.95 15.43
CA GLN A 163 19.63 -0.38 14.14
C GLN A 163 20.10 -1.16 12.88
N ASN A 164 21.16 -1.96 13.01
CA ASN A 164 21.78 -2.73 11.94
C ASN A 164 21.92 -4.18 12.42
N PHE A 165 21.15 -5.07 11.84
CA PHE A 165 21.04 -6.47 12.25
C PHE A 165 21.78 -7.36 11.26
N ARG A 166 22.50 -8.38 11.76
CA ARG A 166 23.31 -9.28 10.94
C ARG A 166 22.56 -10.53 10.51
N TYR A 167 21.70 -11.03 11.37
CA TYR A 167 21.06 -12.33 11.21
C TYR A 167 19.54 -12.23 10.99
N LEU A 168 18.90 -11.19 11.52
CA LEU A 168 17.47 -10.98 11.30
C LEU A 168 17.18 -10.72 9.82
N PRO A 169 16.30 -11.53 9.19
CA PRO A 169 15.95 -11.32 7.79
C PRO A 169 15.22 -10.00 7.60
N PRO A 170 15.48 -9.25 6.51
CA PRO A 170 14.80 -8.01 6.23
C PRO A 170 13.34 -8.25 5.86
N LEU A 171 12.44 -7.35 6.29
CA LEU A 171 11.02 -7.38 5.97
C LEU A 171 10.59 -6.06 5.33
N ALA A 172 10.30 -6.09 4.03
CA ALA A 172 9.81 -4.94 3.28
C ALA A 172 8.30 -4.71 3.43
N GLY A 173 7.55 -5.73 3.87
CA GLY A 173 6.10 -5.63 4.09
C GLY A 173 5.41 -6.98 4.20
N VAL A 174 4.10 -6.93 4.50
CA VAL A 174 3.22 -8.11 4.52
C VAL A 174 2.30 -8.10 3.32
N VAL A 175 1.99 -9.29 2.79
CA VAL A 175 1.06 -9.46 1.68
C VAL A 175 -0.08 -10.40 2.07
N ARG A 176 -1.28 -10.13 1.55
CA ARG A 176 -2.55 -10.75 1.96
C ARG A 176 -3.17 -11.63 0.89
N GLN A 177 -2.46 -11.77 -0.22
CA GLN A 177 -2.88 -12.52 -1.42
C GLN A 177 -1.67 -12.81 -2.32
N PRO A 178 -1.82 -13.64 -3.37
CA PRO A 178 -0.81 -13.77 -4.40
C PRO A 178 -0.42 -12.41 -5.01
N TYR A 179 0.87 -12.23 -5.32
CA TYR A 179 1.41 -10.98 -5.82
C TYR A 179 2.49 -11.22 -6.86
N PHE A 180 2.73 -10.25 -7.73
CA PHE A 180 3.83 -10.31 -8.68
C PHE A 180 5.11 -9.82 -8.02
N ARG A 181 6.18 -10.61 -8.13
CA ARG A 181 7.51 -10.23 -7.66
C ARG A 181 8.12 -9.24 -8.66
N GLU A 182 8.71 -8.16 -8.16
CA GLU A 182 9.24 -7.09 -9.02
C GLU A 182 10.45 -7.52 -9.83
N SER A 183 11.33 -8.34 -9.26
CA SER A 183 12.61 -8.70 -9.88
C SER A 183 12.46 -9.49 -11.18
N ASP A 184 11.39 -10.27 -11.33
CA ASP A 184 11.18 -11.21 -12.44
C ASP A 184 9.73 -11.21 -12.98
N GLY A 185 8.82 -10.50 -12.32
CA GLY A 185 7.41 -10.46 -12.68
C GLY A 185 6.67 -11.77 -12.42
N GLU A 186 7.28 -12.73 -11.70
CA GLU A 186 6.64 -14.00 -11.35
C GLU A 186 5.47 -13.79 -10.39
N LEU A 187 4.37 -14.50 -10.62
CA LEU A 187 3.23 -14.53 -9.70
C LEU A 187 3.50 -15.48 -8.54
N ILE A 188 3.79 -14.94 -7.36
CA ILE A 188 4.01 -15.70 -6.14
C ILE A 188 2.66 -16.11 -5.56
N ARG A 189 2.40 -17.41 -5.55
CA ARG A 189 1.13 -18.02 -5.11
C ARG A 189 1.21 -18.66 -3.72
N GLN A 190 2.40 -18.72 -3.13
CA GLN A 190 2.63 -19.36 -1.84
C GLN A 190 2.70 -18.32 -0.73
N ALA A 191 2.13 -18.66 0.43
CA ALA A 191 2.29 -17.90 1.66
C ALA A 191 3.67 -18.16 2.30
N GLY A 192 4.05 -17.35 3.28
CA GLY A 192 5.31 -17.43 3.99
C GLY A 192 6.31 -16.36 3.57
N TYR A 193 7.55 -16.49 4.00
CA TYR A 193 8.58 -15.49 3.76
C TYR A 193 9.27 -15.69 2.41
N ASP A 194 9.10 -14.73 1.51
CA ASP A 194 9.84 -14.64 0.25
C ASP A 194 11.15 -13.87 0.48
N LYS A 195 12.28 -14.58 0.41
CA LYS A 195 13.62 -13.99 0.60
C LYS A 195 13.99 -12.98 -0.49
N THR A 196 13.52 -13.19 -1.72
CA THR A 196 13.84 -12.33 -2.87
C THR A 196 13.10 -11.00 -2.77
N ALA A 197 11.80 -11.05 -2.49
CA ALA A 197 10.97 -9.86 -2.34
C ALA A 197 11.03 -9.27 -0.92
N GLN A 198 11.62 -10.00 0.05
CA GLN A 198 11.66 -9.62 1.47
C GLN A 198 10.25 -9.37 2.05
N ARG A 199 9.26 -10.16 1.62
CA ARG A 199 7.85 -10.01 2.03
C ARG A 199 7.36 -11.27 2.72
N PHE A 200 6.41 -11.07 3.63
CA PHE A 200 5.77 -12.18 4.33
C PHE A 200 4.31 -12.31 3.90
N GLY A 201 4.01 -13.42 3.21
CA GLY A 201 2.65 -13.77 2.78
C GLY A 201 1.83 -14.39 3.89
N VAL A 202 0.69 -13.78 4.22
CA VAL A 202 -0.28 -14.32 5.18
C VAL A 202 -1.61 -14.49 4.47
N PHE A 203 -1.80 -15.63 3.84
CA PHE A 203 -3.02 -16.01 3.15
C PHE A 203 -3.09 -17.52 2.92
N ASP A 204 -4.29 -18.05 2.74
CA ASP A 204 -4.47 -19.44 2.30
C ASP A 204 -4.48 -19.50 0.77
N ALA A 205 -3.42 -20.04 0.19
CA ALA A 205 -3.24 -20.12 -1.27
C ALA A 205 -4.39 -20.88 -1.98
N ARG A 206 -5.06 -21.81 -1.29
CA ARG A 206 -6.16 -22.60 -1.84
C ARG A 206 -7.41 -21.76 -2.15
N GLN A 207 -7.55 -20.60 -1.53
CA GLN A 207 -8.67 -19.69 -1.78
C GLN A 207 -8.53 -18.92 -3.10
N PHE A 208 -7.30 -18.84 -3.65
CA PHE A 208 -6.98 -18.05 -4.84
C PHE A 208 -6.80 -18.95 -6.05
N VAL A 209 -7.90 -19.52 -6.55
CA VAL A 209 -7.88 -20.37 -7.75
C VAL A 209 -7.83 -19.50 -8.99
N ILE A 210 -6.65 -19.40 -9.62
CA ILE A 210 -6.42 -18.58 -10.82
C ILE A 210 -6.48 -19.54 -12.01
N PRO A 211 -7.48 -19.38 -12.91
CA PRO A 211 -7.60 -20.21 -14.11
C PRO A 211 -6.51 -19.89 -15.15
N ASP A 212 -6.44 -20.71 -16.18
CA ASP A 212 -5.53 -20.49 -17.31
C ASP A 212 -5.79 -19.12 -17.94
N PRO A 213 -4.73 -18.36 -18.23
CA PRO A 213 -4.83 -16.95 -18.66
C PRO A 213 -5.22 -16.84 -20.13
N THR A 214 -6.49 -17.05 -20.45
CA THR A 214 -7.05 -16.89 -21.79
C THR A 214 -7.85 -15.60 -21.92
N PRO A 215 -8.01 -15.04 -23.16
CA PRO A 215 -8.87 -13.87 -23.38
C PRO A 215 -10.33 -14.11 -22.95
N GLN A 216 -10.83 -15.34 -23.03
CA GLN A 216 -12.18 -15.67 -22.57
C GLN A 216 -12.26 -15.65 -21.04
N ALA A 217 -11.30 -16.24 -20.34
CA ALA A 217 -11.22 -16.18 -18.89
C ALA A 217 -11.15 -14.73 -18.39
N ALA A 218 -10.36 -13.87 -19.08
CA ALA A 218 -10.26 -12.46 -18.75
C ALA A 218 -11.61 -11.72 -18.90
N ARG A 219 -12.38 -11.99 -19.97
CA ARG A 219 -13.72 -11.38 -20.15
C ARG A 219 -14.71 -11.85 -19.09
N MET A 220 -14.69 -13.12 -18.72
CA MET A 220 -15.54 -13.66 -17.64
C MET A 220 -15.16 -13.03 -16.29
N ALA A 221 -13.88 -12.90 -16.02
CA ALA A 221 -13.36 -12.25 -14.83
C ALA A 221 -13.79 -10.77 -14.78
N LEU A 222 -13.67 -10.05 -15.89
CA LEU A 222 -14.10 -8.66 -15.98
C LEU A 222 -15.60 -8.51 -15.72
N ALA A 223 -16.44 -9.37 -16.34
CA ALA A 223 -17.89 -9.34 -16.12
C ALA A 223 -18.26 -9.54 -14.64
N ALA A 224 -17.54 -10.42 -13.93
CA ALA A 224 -17.75 -10.61 -12.49
C ALA A 224 -17.37 -9.39 -11.66
N LEU A 225 -16.32 -8.64 -12.06
CA LEU A 225 -15.94 -7.37 -11.41
C LEU A 225 -16.94 -6.25 -11.72
N GLU A 226 -17.42 -6.18 -12.96
CA GLU A 226 -18.41 -5.19 -13.38
C GLU A 226 -19.77 -5.38 -12.69
N ASP A 227 -20.18 -6.62 -12.42
CA ASP A 227 -21.39 -6.96 -11.66
C ASP A 227 -21.40 -6.31 -10.27
N LEU A 228 -20.23 -6.21 -9.61
CA LEU A 228 -20.08 -5.52 -8.31
C LEU A 228 -20.35 -4.02 -8.39
N LEU A 229 -20.16 -3.42 -9.57
CA LEU A 229 -20.25 -1.98 -9.80
C LEU A 229 -21.59 -1.54 -10.41
N THR A 230 -22.52 -2.47 -10.61
CA THR A 230 -23.77 -2.23 -11.38
C THR A 230 -24.67 -1.16 -10.75
N GLU A 231 -24.73 -1.11 -9.41
CA GLU A 231 -25.59 -0.17 -8.69
C GLU A 231 -24.92 1.17 -8.35
N PHE A 232 -23.63 1.35 -8.70
CA PHE A 232 -22.95 2.62 -8.56
C PHE A 232 -23.21 3.52 -9.79
N HIS A 233 -23.66 4.73 -9.54
CA HIS A 233 -23.98 5.71 -10.59
C HIS A 233 -22.74 6.54 -10.94
N PHE A 234 -21.88 6.02 -11.80
CA PHE A 234 -20.72 6.75 -12.32
C PHE A 234 -21.14 7.87 -13.26
N VAL A 235 -20.48 9.02 -13.19
CA VAL A 235 -20.77 10.18 -14.04
C VAL A 235 -20.40 9.87 -15.49
N ALA A 236 -19.25 9.23 -15.71
CA ALA A 236 -18.76 8.84 -17.03
C ALA A 236 -18.29 7.38 -17.05
N ALA A 237 -18.16 6.81 -18.24
CA ALA A 237 -17.59 5.48 -18.40
C ALA A 237 -16.11 5.41 -17.93
N SER A 238 -15.38 6.52 -18.03
CA SER A 238 -14.02 6.66 -17.49
C SER A 238 -13.98 6.58 -15.96
N ASP A 239 -15.01 7.07 -15.25
CA ASP A 239 -15.09 6.93 -13.80
C ASP A 239 -15.29 5.47 -13.37
N LYS A 240 -16.10 4.70 -14.12
CA LYS A 240 -16.21 3.25 -13.90
C LYS A 240 -14.89 2.54 -14.15
N ALA A 241 -14.18 2.89 -15.23
CA ALA A 241 -12.85 2.35 -15.52
C ALA A 241 -11.84 2.74 -14.43
N ALA A 242 -11.91 3.95 -13.91
CA ALA A 242 -11.10 4.42 -12.79
C ALA A 242 -11.39 3.60 -11.50
N ALA A 243 -12.64 3.28 -11.21
CA ALA A 243 -13.02 2.42 -10.09
C ALA A 243 -12.47 0.98 -10.26
N LEU A 244 -12.55 0.42 -11.47
CA LEU A 244 -11.92 -0.86 -11.79
C LEU A 244 -10.39 -0.80 -11.61
N SER A 245 -9.74 0.28 -12.06
CA SER A 245 -8.29 0.43 -11.87
C SER A 245 -7.90 0.57 -10.40
N ALA A 246 -8.76 1.17 -9.56
CA ALA A 246 -8.57 1.20 -8.11
C ALA A 246 -8.67 -0.20 -7.49
N ILE A 247 -9.62 -1.03 -7.94
CA ILE A 247 -9.72 -2.46 -7.57
C ILE A 247 -8.47 -3.22 -7.98
N PHE A 248 -7.99 -3.03 -9.23
CA PHE A 248 -6.73 -3.63 -9.69
C PHE A 248 -5.55 -3.19 -8.82
N THR A 249 -5.46 -1.88 -8.54
CA THR A 249 -4.41 -1.33 -7.68
C THR A 249 -4.48 -1.94 -6.28
N ALA A 250 -5.66 -2.13 -5.70
CA ALA A 250 -5.85 -2.79 -4.41
C ALA A 250 -5.26 -4.21 -4.39
N VAL A 251 -5.47 -4.97 -5.46
CA VAL A 251 -4.94 -6.34 -5.59
C VAL A 251 -3.43 -6.36 -5.77
N VAL A 252 -2.89 -5.53 -6.68
CA VAL A 252 -1.47 -5.57 -7.03
C VAL A 252 -0.61 -4.55 -6.28
N ARG A 253 -1.16 -3.82 -5.31
CA ARG A 253 -0.42 -2.78 -4.57
C ARG A 253 0.89 -3.28 -3.96
N PRO A 254 0.97 -4.51 -3.41
CA PRO A 254 2.24 -5.07 -2.97
C PRO A 254 3.30 -5.20 -4.06
N SER A 255 2.89 -5.34 -5.32
CA SER A 255 3.76 -5.51 -6.49
C SER A 255 4.25 -4.18 -7.09
N LEU A 256 3.70 -3.05 -6.65
CA LEU A 256 3.99 -1.74 -7.21
C LEU A 256 4.88 -0.92 -6.26
N PRO A 257 5.99 -0.34 -6.72
CA PRO A 257 6.82 0.54 -5.90
C PRO A 257 6.02 1.76 -5.43
N TYR A 258 5.24 2.34 -6.30
CA TYR A 258 4.29 3.42 -6.02
C TYR A 258 3.06 3.31 -6.91
N ALA A 259 1.96 3.97 -6.52
CA ALA A 259 0.69 4.00 -7.25
C ALA A 259 -0.03 5.32 -6.99
N PRO A 260 -0.94 5.77 -7.87
CA PRO A 260 -1.78 6.92 -7.59
C PRO A 260 -2.67 6.67 -6.36
N GLY A 261 -3.03 7.73 -5.65
CA GLY A 261 -4.16 7.71 -4.74
C GLY A 261 -5.48 7.75 -5.53
N PHE A 262 -6.57 7.35 -4.90
CA PHE A 262 -7.90 7.45 -5.50
C PHE A 262 -8.81 8.25 -4.60
N HIS A 263 -9.61 9.13 -5.19
CA HIS A 263 -10.58 9.95 -4.49
C HIS A 263 -11.98 9.75 -5.06
N VAL A 264 -12.90 9.30 -4.22
CA VAL A 264 -14.31 9.14 -4.61
C VAL A 264 -15.07 10.41 -4.26
N ARG A 265 -15.57 11.08 -5.28
CA ARG A 265 -16.28 12.36 -5.17
C ARG A 265 -17.74 12.21 -5.57
N ALA A 266 -18.61 12.88 -4.83
CA ALA A 266 -20.02 13.02 -5.17
C ALA A 266 -20.55 14.42 -4.81
N PRO A 267 -21.62 14.90 -5.45
CA PRO A 267 -22.21 16.22 -5.14
C PRO A 267 -22.93 16.27 -3.80
N VAL A 268 -23.46 15.13 -3.33
CA VAL A 268 -24.32 15.08 -2.12
C VAL A 268 -23.93 13.93 -1.20
N PHE A 269 -24.29 14.03 0.08
CA PHE A 269 -24.11 12.96 1.06
C PHE A 269 -25.01 11.75 0.77
N GLY A 270 -24.64 10.58 1.31
CA GLY A 270 -25.41 9.35 1.10
C GLY A 270 -25.30 8.73 -0.31
N SER A 271 -24.38 9.23 -1.15
CA SER A 271 -24.21 8.79 -2.55
C SER A 271 -23.43 7.48 -2.72
N GLY A 272 -23.00 6.83 -1.63
CA GLY A 272 -22.24 5.58 -1.70
C GLY A 272 -20.73 5.72 -1.82
N LYS A 273 -20.14 6.92 -1.60
CA LYS A 273 -18.67 7.15 -1.66
C LYS A 273 -17.88 6.23 -0.76
N THR A 274 -18.15 6.28 0.54
CA THR A 274 -17.49 5.43 1.54
C THR A 274 -17.70 3.95 1.25
N TYR A 275 -18.89 3.57 0.76
CA TYR A 275 -19.19 2.20 0.40
C TYR A 275 -18.36 1.71 -0.81
N LEU A 276 -18.11 2.58 -1.80
CA LEU A 276 -17.18 2.27 -2.90
C LEU A 276 -15.74 2.14 -2.41
N CYS A 277 -15.30 3.02 -1.49
CA CYS A 277 -13.97 2.88 -0.85
C CYS A 277 -13.86 1.56 -0.07
N GLU A 278 -14.90 1.15 0.65
CA GLU A 278 -14.94 -0.14 1.35
C GLU A 278 -14.92 -1.33 0.38
N LEU A 279 -15.62 -1.23 -0.75
CA LEU A 279 -15.57 -2.24 -1.80
C LEU A 279 -14.14 -2.39 -2.36
N ILE A 280 -13.50 -1.29 -2.73
CA ILE A 280 -12.11 -1.30 -3.22
C ILE A 280 -11.17 -1.90 -2.17
N GLY A 281 -11.32 -1.48 -0.90
CA GLY A 281 -10.51 -1.96 0.21
C GLY A 281 -10.65 -3.45 0.49
N ALA A 282 -11.84 -4.03 0.29
CA ALA A 282 -12.07 -5.45 0.45
C ALA A 282 -11.22 -6.33 -0.47
N PHE A 283 -10.75 -5.80 -1.60
CA PHE A 283 -9.78 -6.47 -2.48
C PHE A 283 -8.35 -6.44 -1.92
N ALA A 284 -7.97 -5.41 -1.19
CA ALA A 284 -6.62 -5.24 -0.67
C ALA A 284 -6.33 -6.16 0.52
N GLY A 285 -7.31 -6.45 1.37
CA GLY A 285 -7.13 -7.30 2.55
C GLY A 285 -8.42 -7.61 3.28
N PRO A 286 -8.40 -8.55 4.25
CA PRO A 286 -9.57 -8.93 5.03
C PRO A 286 -9.92 -7.91 6.14
N GLY A 287 -8.98 -7.06 6.55
CA GLY A 287 -9.12 -6.16 7.72
C GLY A 287 -9.90 -4.88 7.47
N GLY A 288 -10.29 -4.60 6.22
CA GLY A 288 -10.94 -3.33 5.88
C GLY A 288 -9.94 -2.16 5.79
N ASN A 289 -10.48 -0.94 5.70
CA ASN A 289 -9.70 0.28 5.51
C ASN A 289 -9.31 0.89 6.85
N ALA A 290 -8.07 1.33 7.00
CA ALA A 290 -7.64 2.18 8.12
C ALA A 290 -8.17 3.60 7.87
N LYS A 291 -9.34 3.91 8.46
CA LYS A 291 -10.01 5.21 8.27
C LYS A 291 -9.39 6.26 9.20
N VAL A 292 -9.04 7.40 8.63
CA VAL A 292 -8.46 8.54 9.35
C VAL A 292 -8.93 9.85 8.74
N SER A 293 -8.95 10.91 9.51
CA SER A 293 -9.20 12.27 9.00
C SER A 293 -8.01 12.76 8.17
N TYR A 294 -8.27 13.57 7.16
CA TYR A 294 -7.21 14.19 6.38
C TYR A 294 -6.43 15.21 7.25
N PRO A 295 -5.10 15.14 7.29
CA PRO A 295 -4.31 16.01 8.17
C PRO A 295 -4.37 17.47 7.71
N THR A 296 -4.52 18.40 8.65
CA THR A 296 -4.63 19.84 8.38
C THR A 296 -3.27 20.54 8.28
N THR A 297 -2.23 19.96 8.88
CA THR A 297 -0.86 20.50 8.87
C THR A 297 0.14 19.49 8.33
N SER A 298 1.28 19.98 7.84
CA SER A 298 2.37 19.11 7.37
C SER A 298 2.99 18.27 8.49
N GLU A 299 2.99 18.78 9.71
CA GLU A 299 3.51 18.06 10.87
C GLU A 299 2.59 16.90 11.27
N GLU A 300 1.29 17.15 11.31
CA GLU A 300 0.29 16.13 11.56
C GLU A 300 0.32 15.04 10.47
N ALA A 301 0.42 15.44 9.18
CA ALA A 301 0.54 14.52 8.07
C ALA A 301 1.73 13.56 8.26
N THR A 302 2.88 14.07 8.67
CA THR A 302 4.07 13.25 8.92
C THR A 302 3.83 12.26 10.07
N LYS A 303 3.26 12.72 11.18
CA LYS A 303 3.01 11.89 12.37
C LYS A 303 2.01 10.76 12.07
N VAL A 304 0.86 11.10 11.49
CA VAL A 304 -0.23 10.15 11.22
C VAL A 304 0.20 9.13 10.18
N ILE A 305 0.76 9.57 9.05
CA ILE A 305 1.14 8.66 7.96
C ILE A 305 2.25 7.71 8.40
N LEU A 306 3.29 8.18 9.08
CA LEU A 306 4.36 7.30 9.55
C LEU A 306 3.84 6.26 10.55
N ALA A 307 3.01 6.67 11.51
CA ALA A 307 2.44 5.77 12.52
C ALA A 307 1.61 4.65 11.87
N LEU A 308 0.82 4.98 10.87
CA LEU A 308 0.03 4.00 10.12
C LEU A 308 0.92 3.06 9.29
N LEU A 309 1.84 3.60 8.50
CA LEU A 309 2.70 2.80 7.62
C LEU A 309 3.63 1.85 8.38
N LEU A 310 3.99 2.15 9.62
CA LEU A 310 4.74 1.24 10.50
C LEU A 310 4.02 -0.10 10.71
N THR A 311 2.70 -0.13 10.65
CA THR A 311 1.90 -1.35 10.80
C THR A 311 1.64 -2.08 9.48
N SER A 312 2.03 -1.49 8.36
CA SER A 312 1.82 -2.01 6.99
C SER A 312 0.34 -2.32 6.68
N PRO A 313 -0.58 -1.34 6.81
CA PRO A 313 -1.99 -1.52 6.49
C PRO A 313 -2.17 -1.74 4.99
N ALA A 314 -3.19 -2.51 4.59
CA ALA A 314 -3.51 -2.70 3.18
C ALA A 314 -4.01 -1.40 2.53
N VAL A 315 -4.83 -0.66 3.27
CA VAL A 315 -5.47 0.58 2.81
C VAL A 315 -5.44 1.62 3.92
N ILE A 316 -5.13 2.86 3.56
CA ILE A 316 -5.39 4.05 4.37
C ILE A 316 -6.47 4.86 3.63
N GLU A 317 -7.57 5.13 4.30
CA GLU A 317 -8.70 5.91 3.78
C GLU A 317 -8.84 7.22 4.54
N PHE A 318 -8.75 8.34 3.81
CA PHE A 318 -9.16 9.64 4.29
C PHE A 318 -10.67 9.76 4.09
N ASP A 319 -11.43 9.38 5.13
CA ASP A 319 -12.90 9.28 5.05
C ASP A 319 -13.56 10.63 5.34
N ASP A 320 -14.67 10.88 4.64
CA ASP A 320 -15.55 12.04 4.79
C ASP A 320 -14.80 13.38 4.83
N MET A 321 -13.97 13.59 3.82
CA MET A 321 -13.18 14.83 3.70
C MET A 321 -14.09 16.03 3.44
N ASP A 322 -13.92 17.06 4.25
CA ASP A 322 -14.57 18.39 4.12
C ASP A 322 -13.62 19.42 3.51
N THR A 323 -12.35 19.07 3.32
CA THR A 323 -11.30 19.87 2.69
C THR A 323 -10.68 19.14 1.51
N ASP A 324 -10.14 19.92 0.56
CA ASP A 324 -9.37 19.36 -0.55
C ASP A 324 -8.12 18.60 -0.08
N TRP A 325 -7.60 17.74 -0.95
CA TRP A 325 -6.29 17.11 -0.75
C TRP A 325 -5.19 18.18 -0.79
N ILE A 326 -4.82 18.72 0.37
CA ILE A 326 -3.76 19.69 0.52
C ILE A 326 -2.40 19.01 0.30
N PRO A 327 -1.51 19.54 -0.56
CA PRO A 327 -0.25 18.88 -0.95
C PRO A 327 0.84 18.97 0.12
N HIS A 328 0.62 18.35 1.30
CA HIS A 328 1.66 18.21 2.32
C HIS A 328 2.85 17.38 1.80
N GLY A 329 4.06 17.68 2.26
CA GLY A 329 5.28 17.04 1.79
C GLY A 329 5.25 15.51 1.91
N THR A 330 4.77 14.99 3.03
CA THR A 330 4.64 13.55 3.29
C THR A 330 3.58 12.90 2.39
N ILE A 331 2.43 13.57 2.19
CA ILE A 331 1.38 13.10 1.27
C ILE A 331 1.91 12.97 -0.16
N LYS A 332 2.70 13.93 -0.63
CA LYS A 332 3.32 13.85 -1.96
C LYS A 332 4.31 12.71 -2.08
N ARG A 333 5.15 12.52 -1.04
CA ARG A 333 6.17 11.44 -1.03
C ARG A 333 5.53 10.05 -0.99
N MET A 334 4.51 9.82 -0.17
CA MET A 334 3.87 8.50 -0.04
C MET A 334 3.26 7.99 -1.35
N LEU A 335 2.90 8.88 -2.29
CA LEU A 335 2.32 8.51 -3.58
C LEU A 335 3.37 8.28 -4.67
N THR A 336 4.62 8.71 -4.48
CA THR A 336 5.64 8.70 -5.55
C THR A 336 7.01 8.18 -5.11
N ALA A 337 7.15 7.73 -3.87
CA ALA A 337 8.35 7.09 -3.36
C ALA A 337 8.00 5.70 -2.86
N GLU A 338 8.90 4.74 -3.04
CA GLU A 338 8.75 3.37 -2.57
C GLU A 338 8.80 3.26 -1.05
N GLN A 339 9.58 4.14 -0.44
CA GLN A 339 9.78 4.21 1.01
C GLN A 339 9.85 5.67 1.45
N ILE A 340 9.46 5.90 2.68
CA ILE A 340 9.66 7.19 3.36
C ILE A 340 10.40 6.97 4.67
N THR A 341 11.33 7.88 4.97
CA THR A 341 12.06 7.89 6.24
C THR A 341 11.66 9.13 7.01
N ASP A 342 11.24 8.94 8.24
CA ASP A 342 10.90 10.06 9.13
C ASP A 342 11.12 9.68 10.60
N ARG A 343 11.01 10.66 11.50
CA ARG A 343 11.23 10.46 12.94
C ARG A 343 9.99 9.86 13.61
N ILE A 344 10.17 8.82 14.42
CA ILE A 344 9.08 8.24 15.21
C ILE A 344 8.74 9.20 16.36
N LEU A 345 7.44 9.50 16.49
CA LEU A 345 6.95 10.37 17.57
C LEU A 345 7.22 9.73 18.94
N GLY A 346 7.73 10.52 19.89
CA GLY A 346 8.00 10.07 21.25
C GLY A 346 9.27 9.25 21.45
N VAL A 347 10.01 8.97 20.37
CA VAL A 347 11.28 8.23 20.44
C VAL A 347 12.33 8.98 19.63
N SER A 348 13.58 9.02 20.10
CA SER A 348 14.68 9.64 19.35
C SER A 348 15.25 8.71 18.27
N LYS A 349 14.35 8.04 17.52
CA LYS A 349 14.70 7.13 16.42
C LYS A 349 13.98 7.54 15.13
N THR A 350 14.60 7.27 14.00
CA THR A 350 13.96 7.32 12.68
C THR A 350 13.53 5.93 12.25
N ALA A 351 12.49 5.84 11.43
CA ALA A 351 12.12 4.61 10.76
C ALA A 351 11.97 4.84 9.27
N THR A 352 12.38 3.86 8.47
CA THR A 352 12.09 3.78 7.04
C THR A 352 10.96 2.80 6.84
N VAL A 353 9.86 3.26 6.24
CA VAL A 353 8.65 2.47 6.04
C VAL A 353 8.28 2.40 4.57
N SER A 354 7.76 1.26 4.15
CA SER A 354 7.22 1.07 2.80
C SER A 354 5.93 1.87 2.61
N THR A 355 5.75 2.42 1.41
CA THR A 355 4.53 3.11 0.99
C THR A 355 3.57 2.22 0.22
N ARG A 356 3.78 0.90 0.19
CA ARG A 356 2.98 -0.08 -0.57
C ARG A 356 1.61 -0.34 0.05
N THR A 357 0.96 0.73 0.43
CA THR A 357 -0.41 0.81 0.94
C THR A 357 -1.26 1.51 -0.11
N LEU A 358 -2.50 1.11 -0.29
CA LEU A 358 -3.45 1.83 -1.13
C LEU A 358 -3.97 3.06 -0.38
N PHE A 359 -3.95 4.22 -1.03
CA PHE A 359 -4.46 5.47 -0.46
C PHE A 359 -5.78 5.82 -1.12
N LEU A 360 -6.84 5.90 -0.32
CA LEU A 360 -8.18 6.29 -0.73
C LEU A 360 -8.59 7.59 -0.03
N GLY A 361 -9.51 8.32 -0.64
CA GLY A 361 -10.20 9.41 0.01
C GLY A 361 -11.63 9.53 -0.49
N SER A 362 -12.50 10.05 0.35
CA SER A 362 -13.91 10.30 -0.02
C SER A 362 -14.35 11.67 0.49
N GLY A 363 -15.15 12.39 -0.30
CA GLY A 363 -15.66 13.70 0.12
C GLY A 363 -16.73 14.27 -0.82
N ASN A 364 -17.44 15.30 -0.34
CA ASN A 364 -18.45 16.00 -1.11
C ASN A 364 -17.85 17.24 -1.77
N ASN A 365 -17.83 17.29 -3.10
CA ASN A 365 -17.32 18.42 -3.89
C ASN A 365 -15.88 18.84 -3.57
N VAL A 366 -15.11 17.99 -2.92
CA VAL A 366 -13.69 18.17 -2.65
C VAL A 366 -12.84 17.23 -3.52
N GLY A 367 -11.57 17.52 -3.68
CA GLY A 367 -10.71 16.70 -4.53
C GLY A 367 -9.23 17.06 -4.39
N PRO A 368 -8.36 16.50 -5.24
CA PRO A 368 -6.96 16.86 -5.27
C PRO A 368 -6.76 18.27 -5.82
N ILE A 369 -5.78 19.00 -5.28
CA ILE A 369 -5.38 20.32 -5.76
C ILE A 369 -3.88 20.39 -6.04
N ARG A 370 -3.47 21.31 -6.91
CA ARG A 370 -2.07 21.62 -7.24
C ARG A 370 -1.28 20.38 -7.68
N ASP A 371 -0.17 20.07 -6.98
CA ASP A 371 0.70 18.96 -7.31
C ASP A 371 0.04 17.57 -7.13
N LEU A 372 -1.07 17.49 -6.39
CA LEU A 372 -1.84 16.26 -6.24
C LEU A 372 -2.80 15.98 -7.40
N LEU A 373 -3.11 16.95 -8.25
CA LEU A 373 -3.89 16.77 -9.49
C LEU A 373 -3.34 15.66 -10.39
N ARG A 374 -2.02 15.49 -10.42
CA ARG A 374 -1.32 14.46 -11.19
C ARG A 374 -0.99 13.18 -10.41
N ARG A 375 -1.46 13.07 -9.15
CA ARG A 375 -1.10 11.95 -8.25
C ARG A 375 -2.30 11.25 -7.65
N VAL A 376 -3.46 11.88 -7.68
CA VAL A 376 -4.71 11.34 -7.15
C VAL A 376 -5.74 11.30 -8.26
N LEU A 377 -6.24 10.13 -8.54
CA LEU A 377 -7.22 9.87 -9.57
C LEU A 377 -8.61 10.01 -8.97
N THR A 378 -9.43 10.91 -9.52
CA THR A 378 -10.80 11.13 -9.04
C THR A 378 -11.78 10.18 -9.72
N ILE A 379 -12.68 9.61 -8.94
CA ILE A 379 -13.81 8.77 -9.37
C ILE A 379 -15.07 9.52 -9.01
N ASN A 380 -15.84 9.96 -10.02
CA ASN A 380 -17.05 10.72 -9.81
C ASN A 380 -18.28 9.80 -9.82
N ILE A 381 -19.10 9.89 -8.77
CA ILE A 381 -20.39 9.23 -8.68
C ILE A 381 -21.48 10.27 -8.45
N ASP A 382 -22.59 10.12 -9.15
CA ASP A 382 -23.77 10.99 -9.02
C ASP A 382 -25.06 10.17 -9.15
N PRO A 383 -25.75 9.88 -8.05
CA PRO A 383 -26.99 9.13 -8.07
C PRO A 383 -28.15 9.90 -8.73
N ARG A 384 -27.96 11.16 -9.13
CA ARG A 384 -28.98 12.04 -9.76
C ARG A 384 -30.27 12.07 -8.96
N CYS A 385 -30.16 12.07 -7.64
CA CYS A 385 -31.26 12.06 -6.70
C CYS A 385 -30.98 13.09 -5.59
N ALA A 386 -31.99 13.82 -5.18
CA ALA A 386 -31.88 14.83 -4.12
C ALA A 386 -31.63 14.19 -2.73
N THR A 387 -32.10 12.97 -2.52
CA THR A 387 -31.98 12.23 -1.25
C THR A 387 -31.47 10.81 -1.47
N PRO A 388 -30.20 10.63 -1.86
CA PRO A 388 -29.64 9.31 -2.15
C PRO A 388 -29.68 8.34 -0.96
N ALA A 389 -29.64 8.85 0.26
CA ALA A 389 -29.73 8.06 1.49
C ALA A 389 -31.05 7.27 1.63
N THR A 390 -32.09 7.62 0.85
CA THR A 390 -33.38 6.92 0.85
C THR A 390 -33.51 5.88 -0.27
N MET A 391 -32.48 5.76 -1.12
CA MET A 391 -32.50 4.78 -2.21
C MET A 391 -32.35 3.35 -1.66
N SER A 392 -33.06 2.42 -2.29
CA SER A 392 -32.97 1.00 -1.98
C SER A 392 -32.02 0.31 -2.95
N TYR A 393 -31.03 -0.39 -2.43
CA TYR A 393 -30.08 -1.18 -3.20
C TYR A 393 -30.36 -2.66 -3.00
N LYS A 394 -30.26 -3.45 -4.07
CA LYS A 394 -30.51 -4.90 -4.04
C LYS A 394 -29.26 -5.70 -3.72
N GLY A 395 -28.10 -5.18 -4.11
CA GLY A 395 -26.82 -5.84 -3.95
C GLY A 395 -26.06 -5.41 -2.70
N HIS A 396 -25.22 -6.31 -2.17
CA HIS A 396 -24.27 -6.03 -1.12
C HIS A 396 -22.85 -6.42 -1.60
N PRO A 397 -22.28 -5.65 -2.56
CA PRO A 397 -21.01 -6.00 -3.20
C PRO A 397 -19.84 -6.12 -2.23
N VAL A 398 -19.78 -5.32 -1.15
CA VAL A 398 -18.74 -5.42 -0.12
C VAL A 398 -18.80 -6.78 0.58
N ASP A 399 -19.97 -7.23 1.01
CA ASP A 399 -20.15 -8.53 1.66
C ASP A 399 -19.88 -9.69 0.69
N LYS A 400 -20.27 -9.52 -0.59
CA LYS A 400 -20.03 -10.49 -1.65
C LYS A 400 -18.51 -10.70 -1.85
N VAL A 401 -17.74 -9.61 -1.92
CA VAL A 401 -16.29 -9.66 -2.02
C VAL A 401 -15.67 -10.24 -0.74
N ARG A 402 -16.06 -9.80 0.44
CA ARG A 402 -15.53 -10.33 1.72
C ARG A 402 -15.72 -11.85 1.85
N LYS A 403 -16.88 -12.36 1.48
CA LYS A 403 -17.20 -13.80 1.52
C LYS A 403 -16.43 -14.62 0.47
N GLN A 404 -16.18 -14.07 -0.69
CA GLN A 404 -15.55 -14.76 -1.84
C GLN A 404 -14.29 -14.03 -2.31
N ARG A 405 -13.52 -13.46 -1.38
CA ARG A 405 -12.36 -12.62 -1.69
C ARG A 405 -11.36 -13.31 -2.61
N GLY A 406 -11.10 -14.59 -2.37
CA GLY A 406 -10.18 -15.37 -3.20
C GLY A 406 -10.59 -15.40 -4.67
N PHE A 407 -11.88 -15.57 -4.97
CA PHE A 407 -12.43 -15.57 -6.32
C PHE A 407 -12.25 -14.20 -7.00
N TYR A 408 -12.61 -13.10 -6.33
CA TYR A 408 -12.53 -11.77 -6.92
C TYR A 408 -11.10 -11.27 -7.12
N VAL A 409 -10.21 -11.56 -6.18
CA VAL A 409 -8.77 -11.29 -6.34
C VAL A 409 -8.19 -12.11 -7.48
N ALA A 410 -8.53 -13.41 -7.57
CA ALA A 410 -8.10 -14.27 -8.67
C ALA A 410 -8.61 -13.75 -10.03
N ALA A 411 -9.81 -13.16 -10.10
CA ALA A 411 -10.34 -12.54 -11.32
C ALA A 411 -9.43 -11.41 -11.81
N VAL A 412 -9.00 -10.50 -10.94
CA VAL A 412 -8.06 -9.43 -11.30
C VAL A 412 -6.72 -10.00 -11.79
N LEU A 413 -6.15 -10.97 -11.06
CA LEU A 413 -4.88 -11.59 -11.43
C LEU A 413 -4.99 -12.34 -12.76
N THR A 414 -6.13 -12.97 -13.06
CA THR A 414 -6.41 -13.65 -14.34
C THR A 414 -6.40 -12.67 -15.50
N ILE A 415 -7.02 -11.49 -15.35
CA ILE A 415 -7.04 -10.46 -16.40
C ILE A 415 -5.61 -10.00 -16.70
N ILE A 416 -4.83 -9.72 -15.68
CA ILE A 416 -3.44 -9.26 -15.84
C ILE A 416 -2.59 -10.33 -16.51
N GLN A 417 -2.71 -11.60 -16.09
CA GLN A 417 -1.97 -12.70 -16.70
C GLN A 417 -2.40 -12.96 -18.14
N ALA A 418 -3.70 -12.88 -18.44
CA ALA A 418 -4.20 -13.06 -19.80
C ALA A 418 -3.72 -11.94 -20.74
N TRP A 419 -3.67 -10.69 -20.27
CA TRP A 419 -3.07 -9.58 -21.02
C TRP A 419 -1.58 -9.81 -21.29
N ARG A 420 -0.82 -10.30 -20.29
CA ARG A 420 0.58 -10.67 -20.47
C ARG A 420 0.77 -11.82 -21.45
N ALA A 421 -0.05 -12.85 -21.35
CA ALA A 421 -0.02 -14.01 -22.25
C ALA A 421 -0.36 -13.61 -23.70
N ALA A 422 -1.17 -12.56 -23.89
CA ALA A 422 -1.47 -11.98 -25.21
C ALA A 422 -0.33 -11.09 -25.76
N GLY A 423 0.83 -11.04 -25.11
CA GLY A 423 1.99 -10.24 -25.53
C GLY A 423 1.97 -8.81 -25.01
N SER A 424 1.21 -8.52 -23.96
CA SER A 424 1.12 -7.20 -23.31
C SER A 424 0.77 -6.07 -24.29
N PRO A 425 -0.33 -6.15 -25.05
CA PRO A 425 -0.70 -5.16 -26.04
C PRO A 425 -0.99 -3.81 -25.39
N ARG A 426 -0.22 -2.79 -25.73
CA ARG A 426 -0.40 -1.42 -25.21
C ARG A 426 -1.16 -0.58 -26.22
N VAL A 427 -2.19 0.10 -25.76
CA VAL A 427 -2.87 1.14 -26.53
C VAL A 427 -2.05 2.42 -26.44
N VAL A 428 -1.93 3.16 -27.57
CA VAL A 428 -1.27 4.46 -27.57
C VAL A 428 -2.16 5.47 -26.85
N VAL A 429 -1.69 5.97 -25.73
CA VAL A 429 -2.39 6.94 -24.88
C VAL A 429 -1.38 7.92 -24.29
N ASP A 430 -1.89 9.04 -23.77
CA ASP A 430 -1.06 10.03 -23.09
C ASP A 430 -0.27 9.40 -21.93
N ASN A 431 0.99 9.77 -21.81
CA ASN A 431 1.83 9.32 -20.71
C ASN A 431 1.42 9.99 -19.39
N ILE A 432 1.48 9.22 -18.32
CA ILE A 432 1.24 9.71 -16.96
C ILE A 432 2.57 9.73 -16.23
N VAL A 433 3.03 10.92 -15.88
CA VAL A 433 4.27 11.07 -15.11
C VAL A 433 4.17 10.28 -13.79
N ASN A 434 5.15 9.46 -13.52
CA ASN A 434 5.28 8.51 -12.41
C ASN A 434 4.45 7.21 -12.53
N PHE A 435 3.32 7.19 -13.25
CA PHE A 435 2.43 6.01 -13.29
C PHE A 435 2.33 5.38 -14.69
N GLY A 436 3.10 5.87 -15.67
CA GLY A 436 3.11 5.36 -17.03
C GLY A 436 3.81 4.00 -17.22
N GLY A 437 4.56 3.53 -16.20
CA GLY A 437 5.24 2.23 -16.20
C GLY A 437 4.41 1.11 -15.58
N GLU A 438 4.90 0.52 -14.50
CA GLU A 438 4.35 -0.67 -13.88
C GLU A 438 2.88 -0.54 -13.47
N TRP A 439 2.46 0.61 -12.90
CA TRP A 439 1.05 0.80 -12.59
C TRP A 439 0.17 0.74 -13.84
N SER A 440 0.59 1.36 -14.94
CA SER A 440 -0.15 1.30 -16.20
C SER A 440 -0.20 -0.12 -16.76
N ASP A 441 0.87 -0.89 -16.64
CA ASP A 441 0.95 -2.27 -17.12
C ASP A 441 0.06 -3.23 -16.31
N TYR A 442 -0.18 -2.96 -15.04
CA TYR A 442 -1.06 -3.79 -14.21
C TYR A 442 -2.50 -3.29 -14.15
N CYS A 443 -2.72 -1.97 -14.13
CA CYS A 443 -4.00 -1.38 -13.74
C CYS A 443 -4.69 -0.56 -14.83
N ARG A 444 -4.02 -0.24 -15.94
CA ARG A 444 -4.51 0.61 -17.04
C ARG A 444 -4.66 -0.18 -18.32
N HIS A 445 -3.55 -0.66 -18.89
CA HIS A 445 -3.54 -1.36 -20.18
C HIS A 445 -4.38 -2.65 -20.23
N PRO A 446 -4.42 -3.51 -19.19
CA PRO A 446 -5.29 -4.69 -19.21
C PRO A 446 -6.78 -4.35 -19.33
N LEU A 447 -7.24 -3.27 -18.69
CA LEU A 447 -8.63 -2.81 -18.79
C LEU A 447 -8.94 -2.26 -20.19
N MET A 448 -8.03 -1.46 -20.76
CA MET A 448 -8.18 -0.93 -22.10
C MET A 448 -8.13 -2.03 -23.18
N TRP A 449 -7.31 -3.05 -22.99
CA TRP A 449 -7.28 -4.24 -23.85
C TRP A 449 -8.62 -4.98 -23.88
N LEU A 450 -9.35 -4.96 -22.80
CA LEU A 450 -10.71 -5.54 -22.69
C LEU A 450 -11.82 -4.59 -23.17
N GLY A 451 -11.47 -3.40 -23.68
CA GLY A 451 -12.42 -2.45 -24.29
C GLY A 451 -12.93 -1.36 -23.36
N HIS A 452 -12.40 -1.24 -22.13
CA HIS A 452 -12.71 -0.10 -21.26
C HIS A 452 -12.06 1.19 -21.77
N PRO A 453 -12.66 2.36 -21.51
CA PRO A 453 -12.00 3.64 -21.70
C PRO A 453 -10.77 3.73 -20.79
N ASP A 454 -9.88 4.70 -21.09
CA ASP A 454 -8.69 4.93 -20.29
C ASP A 454 -9.04 5.28 -18.85
N PRO A 455 -8.66 4.46 -17.85
CA PRO A 455 -8.92 4.74 -16.44
C PRO A 455 -8.28 6.04 -15.94
N ALA A 456 -7.23 6.51 -16.60
CA ALA A 456 -6.49 7.69 -16.22
C ALA A 456 -7.04 9.00 -16.80
N THR A 457 -8.17 8.94 -17.55
CA THR A 457 -8.78 10.12 -18.17
C THR A 457 -9.00 11.25 -17.18
N ALA A 458 -9.58 10.96 -16.00
CA ALA A 458 -9.81 11.98 -14.99
C ALA A 458 -8.53 12.66 -14.51
N LEU A 459 -7.43 11.91 -14.34
CA LEU A 459 -6.14 12.47 -13.94
C LEU A 459 -5.53 13.35 -15.03
N LEU A 460 -5.65 12.96 -16.29
CA LEU A 460 -5.17 13.75 -17.43
C LEU A 460 -5.99 15.04 -17.60
N GLU A 461 -7.31 14.98 -17.41
CA GLU A 461 -8.20 16.14 -17.43
C GLU A 461 -7.92 17.08 -16.26
N GLN A 462 -7.75 16.57 -15.05
CA GLN A 462 -7.38 17.37 -13.88
C GLN A 462 -6.09 18.17 -14.10
N VAL A 463 -5.10 17.59 -14.76
CA VAL A 463 -3.85 18.28 -15.08
C VAL A 463 -4.05 19.37 -16.13
N ARG A 464 -4.97 19.18 -17.08
CA ARG A 464 -5.32 20.17 -18.10
C ARG A 464 -6.12 21.34 -17.56
N HIS A 465 -6.97 21.10 -16.58
CA HIS A 465 -7.85 22.08 -15.92
C HIS A 465 -7.35 22.39 -14.50
N ASP A 466 -6.11 22.91 -14.39
CA ASP A 466 -5.53 23.37 -13.12
C ASP A 466 -6.05 24.78 -12.79
N PRO A 467 -6.96 24.96 -11.80
CA PRO A 467 -7.51 26.28 -11.48
C PRO A 467 -6.44 27.31 -11.10
N ASP A 468 -5.37 26.87 -10.40
CA ASP A 468 -4.23 27.76 -10.08
C ASP A 468 -3.48 28.17 -11.39
N GLY A 469 -3.48 27.30 -12.38
CA GLY A 469 -2.94 27.58 -13.71
C GLY A 469 -3.83 28.57 -14.48
N ASP A 470 -5.14 28.37 -14.45
CA ASP A 470 -6.10 29.24 -15.14
C ASP A 470 -6.08 30.66 -14.56
N ALA A 471 -6.07 30.81 -13.24
CA ALA A 471 -5.88 32.09 -12.57
C ALA A 471 -4.54 32.76 -12.94
N LEU A 472 -3.45 31.99 -13.00
CA LEU A 472 -2.15 32.50 -13.41
C LEU A 472 -2.14 32.94 -14.88
N CYS A 473 -2.81 32.20 -15.77
CA CYS A 473 -3.00 32.57 -17.17
C CYS A 473 -3.77 33.89 -17.29
N GLY A 474 -4.85 34.05 -16.52
CA GLY A 474 -5.62 35.29 -16.43
C GLY A 474 -4.73 36.47 -16.01
N LEU A 475 -3.95 36.29 -14.94
CA LEU A 475 -3.01 37.32 -14.48
C LEU A 475 -1.94 37.69 -15.54
N MET A 476 -1.37 36.68 -16.22
CA MET A 476 -0.40 36.91 -17.30
C MET A 476 -1.02 37.66 -18.49
N THR A 477 -2.24 37.31 -18.84
CA THR A 477 -2.97 37.94 -19.95
C THR A 477 -3.24 39.41 -19.67
N GLU A 478 -3.79 39.72 -18.49
CA GLU A 478 -4.07 41.10 -18.09
C GLU A 478 -2.78 41.91 -17.84
N TRP A 479 -1.72 41.28 -17.33
CA TRP A 479 -0.41 41.91 -17.20
C TRP A 479 0.15 42.30 -18.57
N ARG A 480 -0.01 41.41 -19.57
CA ARG A 480 0.45 41.68 -20.92
C ARG A 480 -0.37 42.77 -21.63
N VAL A 481 -1.68 42.80 -21.38
CA VAL A 481 -2.55 43.90 -21.86
C VAL A 481 -2.10 45.22 -21.29
N ALA A 482 -1.78 45.30 -20.01
CA ALA A 482 -1.39 46.53 -19.33
C ALA A 482 0.02 47.00 -19.67
N PHE A 483 0.99 46.11 -19.83
CA PHE A 483 2.42 46.45 -19.92
C PHE A 483 3.13 45.89 -21.15
N GLY A 484 2.47 45.09 -21.98
CA GLY A 484 3.12 44.39 -23.10
C GLY A 484 4.23 43.46 -22.60
N SER A 485 5.42 43.56 -23.20
CA SER A 485 6.64 42.87 -22.77
C SER A 485 7.59 43.73 -21.93
N THR A 486 7.12 44.90 -21.49
CA THR A 486 7.94 45.84 -20.73
C THR A 486 8.17 45.38 -19.30
N PRO A 487 9.43 45.31 -18.82
CA PRO A 487 9.71 44.97 -17.44
C PRO A 487 9.04 45.97 -16.47
N THR A 488 8.19 45.49 -15.59
CA THR A 488 7.40 46.30 -14.68
C THR A 488 7.61 45.84 -13.23
N THR A 489 7.86 46.78 -12.32
CA THR A 489 8.01 46.47 -10.89
C THR A 489 6.63 46.15 -10.28
N VAL A 490 6.60 45.33 -9.24
CA VAL A 490 5.36 44.98 -8.51
C VAL A 490 4.63 46.23 -8.03
N ARG A 491 5.39 47.24 -7.55
CA ARG A 491 4.83 48.54 -7.11
C ARG A 491 4.06 49.21 -8.24
N LYS A 492 4.69 49.39 -9.39
CA LYS A 492 4.07 50.03 -10.56
C LYS A 492 2.88 49.25 -11.08
N ALA A 493 2.96 47.92 -11.08
CA ALA A 493 1.86 47.04 -11.50
C ALA A 493 0.62 47.21 -10.61
N VAL A 494 0.79 47.23 -9.30
CA VAL A 494 -0.32 47.46 -8.34
C VAL A 494 -0.89 48.88 -8.47
N GLU A 495 -0.05 49.90 -8.59
CA GLU A 495 -0.49 51.30 -8.78
C GLU A 495 -1.30 51.46 -10.08
N THR A 496 -0.86 50.84 -11.18
CA THR A 496 -1.57 50.87 -12.46
C THR A 496 -2.87 50.08 -12.40
N ALA A 497 -2.89 48.93 -11.75
CA ALA A 497 -4.11 48.11 -11.57
C ALA A 497 -5.19 48.87 -10.82
N ILE A 498 -4.83 49.58 -9.75
CA ILE A 498 -5.77 50.36 -8.93
C ILE A 498 -6.28 51.58 -9.69
N SER A 499 -5.41 52.25 -10.47
CA SER A 499 -5.73 53.55 -11.09
C SER A 499 -6.59 53.42 -12.35
N ASN A 500 -6.28 52.45 -13.27
CA ASN A 500 -6.86 52.43 -14.61
C ASN A 500 -6.91 51.07 -15.29
N GLN A 501 -6.64 49.97 -14.56
CA GLN A 501 -6.69 48.59 -15.10
C GLN A 501 -7.46 47.66 -14.16
N PRO A 502 -8.82 47.78 -14.11
CA PRO A 502 -9.62 46.99 -13.17
C PRO A 502 -9.50 45.47 -13.40
N ASN A 503 -9.42 45.02 -14.66
CA ASN A 503 -9.27 43.57 -14.95
C ASN A 503 -7.95 43.00 -14.39
N LEU A 504 -6.85 43.80 -14.44
CA LEU A 504 -5.59 43.40 -13.84
C LEU A 504 -5.70 43.32 -12.31
N LEU A 505 -6.44 44.25 -11.70
CA LEU A 505 -6.71 44.22 -10.26
C LEU A 505 -7.50 43.00 -9.86
N ASP A 506 -8.55 42.65 -10.62
CA ASP A 506 -9.36 41.49 -10.37
C ASP A 506 -8.56 40.18 -10.55
N ALA A 507 -7.75 40.08 -11.61
CA ALA A 507 -6.84 38.95 -11.81
C ALA A 507 -5.78 38.82 -10.69
N MET A 508 -5.33 39.91 -10.09
CA MET A 508 -4.47 39.86 -8.91
C MET A 508 -5.22 39.34 -7.67
N ARG A 509 -6.50 39.70 -7.52
CA ARG A 509 -7.35 39.28 -6.39
C ARG A 509 -7.79 37.83 -6.42
N GLU A 510 -7.65 37.15 -7.53
CA GLU A 510 -7.84 35.68 -7.57
C GLU A 510 -6.82 34.92 -6.71
N PHE A 511 -5.74 35.61 -6.31
CA PHE A 511 -4.72 35.07 -5.41
C PHE A 511 -4.86 35.66 -3.99
N PRO A 512 -4.39 34.93 -2.94
CA PRO A 512 -4.48 35.40 -1.56
C PRO A 512 -3.47 36.54 -1.26
N VAL A 513 -3.55 37.57 -2.04
CA VAL A 513 -2.69 38.75 -1.94
C VAL A 513 -3.41 40.01 -1.41
N ASP A 514 -4.73 39.89 -1.16
CA ASP A 514 -5.54 40.99 -0.60
C ASP A 514 -5.15 41.33 0.84
N GLU A 515 -5.23 42.60 1.14
CA GLU A 515 -5.16 43.22 2.48
C GLU A 515 -6.28 44.24 2.64
N ARG A 516 -6.51 44.70 3.89
CA ARG A 516 -7.61 45.64 4.22
C ARG A 516 -7.62 46.92 3.36
N ASP A 517 -6.43 47.36 2.89
CA ASP A 517 -6.25 48.56 2.11
C ASP A 517 -5.74 48.32 0.67
N GLY A 518 -5.86 47.12 0.13
CA GLY A 518 -5.46 46.80 -1.25
C GLY A 518 -4.63 45.55 -1.42
N ILE A 519 -3.75 45.50 -2.42
CA ILE A 519 -2.90 44.36 -2.75
C ILE A 519 -1.59 44.37 -1.96
N ASN A 520 -1.30 43.30 -1.23
CA ASN A 520 0.00 43.11 -0.58
C ASN A 520 1.12 42.89 -1.61
N ARG A 521 1.95 43.88 -1.80
CA ARG A 521 3.04 43.92 -2.78
C ARG A 521 4.08 42.80 -2.53
N SER A 522 4.35 42.48 -1.28
CA SER A 522 5.32 41.43 -0.92
C SER A 522 4.79 40.04 -1.25
N LYS A 523 3.51 39.73 -0.95
CA LYS A 523 2.85 38.50 -1.32
C LYS A 523 2.78 38.33 -2.83
N LEU A 524 2.40 39.38 -3.57
CA LEU A 524 2.38 39.36 -5.03
C LEU A 524 3.78 39.12 -5.61
N GLY A 525 4.81 39.84 -5.10
CA GLY A 525 6.20 39.62 -5.52
C GLY A 525 6.67 38.18 -5.29
N TRP A 526 6.28 37.55 -4.16
CA TRP A 526 6.57 36.14 -3.87
C TRP A 526 5.82 35.18 -4.82
N LEU A 527 4.54 35.49 -5.12
CA LEU A 527 3.75 34.74 -6.10
C LEU A 527 4.42 34.74 -7.48
N LEU A 528 4.81 35.90 -7.97
CA LEU A 528 5.50 36.03 -9.26
C LEU A 528 6.83 35.29 -9.27
N LYS A 529 7.63 35.43 -8.21
CA LYS A 529 8.90 34.69 -8.05
C LYS A 529 8.70 33.19 -8.04
N LYS A 530 7.65 32.66 -7.40
CA LYS A 530 7.32 31.25 -7.35
C LYS A 530 6.93 30.68 -8.72
N ASN A 531 6.34 31.51 -9.59
CA ASN A 531 5.86 31.10 -10.91
C ASN A 531 6.74 31.58 -12.07
N VAL A 532 7.99 31.98 -11.81
CA VAL A 532 8.97 32.29 -12.85
C VAL A 532 9.20 31.13 -13.78
N ASN A 533 9.21 31.39 -15.09
CA ASN A 533 9.42 30.42 -16.16
C ASN A 533 8.37 29.28 -16.18
N ARG A 534 7.26 29.41 -15.47
CA ARG A 534 6.12 28.51 -15.59
C ARG A 534 5.30 28.92 -16.81
N ILE A 535 5.21 28.03 -17.80
CA ILE A 535 4.43 28.26 -19.02
C ILE A 535 2.97 27.89 -18.74
N VAL A 536 2.04 28.83 -18.92
CA VAL A 536 0.60 28.60 -18.84
C VAL A 536 -0.09 29.42 -19.95
N GLY A 537 -0.99 28.77 -20.68
CA GLY A 537 -1.70 29.43 -21.78
C GLY A 537 -0.79 30.03 -22.87
N GLY A 538 0.45 29.49 -23.02
CA GLY A 538 1.44 30.02 -23.96
C GLY A 538 2.20 31.25 -23.47
N PHE A 539 2.08 31.60 -22.19
CA PHE A 539 2.80 32.71 -21.55
C PHE A 539 3.64 32.24 -20.37
N GLU A 540 4.68 33.01 -20.06
CA GLU A 540 5.47 32.86 -18.84
C GLU A 540 5.88 34.22 -18.24
N PHE A 541 5.98 34.27 -16.90
CA PHE A 541 6.65 35.38 -16.23
C PHE A 541 8.16 35.19 -16.26
N GLN A 542 8.88 36.20 -16.71
CA GLN A 542 10.33 36.27 -16.61
C GLN A 542 10.73 37.40 -15.64
N GLN A 543 11.72 37.09 -14.80
CA GLN A 543 12.34 38.12 -13.95
C GLN A 543 13.24 39.01 -14.77
N ALA A 544 13.19 40.31 -14.54
CA ALA A 544 13.97 41.31 -15.20
C ALA A 544 14.40 42.40 -14.20
N VAL A 545 15.08 43.42 -14.65
CA VAL A 545 15.45 44.61 -13.86
C VAL A 545 14.86 45.83 -14.54
N ALA A 546 14.20 46.69 -13.76
CA ALA A 546 13.76 48.03 -14.19
C ALA A 546 14.11 49.03 -13.08
N ASP A 547 14.74 50.14 -13.42
CA ASP A 547 15.18 51.20 -12.50
C ASP A 547 16.00 50.64 -11.30
N GLY A 548 16.91 49.67 -11.57
CA GLY A 548 17.75 49.06 -10.55
C GLY A 548 17.00 48.15 -9.55
N ARG A 549 15.72 47.81 -9.82
CA ARG A 549 14.87 46.97 -8.96
C ARG A 549 14.38 45.74 -9.70
N THR A 550 14.03 44.71 -8.94
CA THR A 550 13.39 43.49 -9.50
C THR A 550 12.09 43.87 -10.18
N ALA A 551 11.98 43.48 -11.44
CA ALA A 551 10.82 43.70 -12.29
C ALA A 551 10.38 42.35 -12.94
N TRP A 552 9.21 42.38 -13.53
CA TRP A 552 8.59 41.19 -14.15
C TRP A 552 8.09 41.58 -15.54
N ARG A 553 8.21 40.66 -16.47
CA ARG A 553 7.61 40.77 -17.81
C ARG A 553 6.93 39.48 -18.18
N VAL A 554 5.89 39.57 -18.99
CA VAL A 554 5.22 38.39 -19.58
C VAL A 554 5.72 38.21 -21.01
N VAL A 555 6.18 37.03 -21.32
CA VAL A 555 6.69 36.64 -22.63
C VAL A 555 5.81 35.51 -23.20
N ALA A 556 5.49 35.63 -24.51
CA ALA A 556 4.85 34.51 -25.21
C ALA A 556 5.89 33.43 -25.51
N VAL A 557 5.53 32.19 -25.24
CA VAL A 557 6.35 31.01 -25.51
C VAL A 557 5.68 30.23 -26.65
N ASN A 558 6.37 30.05 -27.75
CA ASN A 558 5.90 29.18 -28.84
C ASN A 558 5.99 27.72 -28.34
N THR A 559 4.92 27.22 -27.73
CA THR A 559 4.79 25.79 -27.45
C THR A 559 4.40 25.12 -28.76
N PRO A 560 5.12 24.08 -29.21
CA PRO A 560 4.63 23.29 -30.36
C PRO A 560 3.24 22.75 -30.01
N PRO A 561 2.27 22.76 -30.95
CA PRO A 561 0.95 22.24 -30.68
C PRO A 561 1.05 20.78 -30.21
N LEU A 562 0.38 20.45 -29.10
CA LEU A 562 0.17 19.07 -28.70
C LEU A 562 -0.41 18.33 -29.91
N ALA A 563 0.21 17.21 -30.30
CA ALA A 563 -0.27 16.40 -31.39
C ALA A 563 -1.76 16.09 -31.16
N PRO A 564 -2.63 16.26 -32.18
CA PRO A 564 -4.04 15.94 -32.02
C PRO A 564 -4.21 14.46 -31.65
N LEU A 565 -5.07 14.18 -30.69
CA LEU A 565 -5.45 12.82 -30.33
C LEU A 565 -5.90 12.07 -31.58
N PRO A 566 -5.39 10.86 -31.85
CA PRO A 566 -5.91 10.05 -32.92
C PRO A 566 -7.41 9.80 -32.69
N PRO A 567 -8.24 9.87 -33.73
CA PRO A 567 -9.66 9.63 -33.61
C PRO A 567 -9.91 8.23 -33.05
N CYS A 568 -10.84 8.12 -32.09
CA CYS A 568 -11.31 6.85 -31.53
C CYS A 568 -11.59 5.86 -32.67
N ALA A 569 -10.81 4.80 -32.76
CA ALA A 569 -10.99 3.75 -33.75
C ALA A 569 -12.25 2.93 -33.43
N SER A 570 -13.39 3.38 -33.89
CA SER A 570 -14.60 2.56 -34.10
C SER A 570 -14.45 1.65 -35.33
N ALA A 571 -13.36 0.91 -35.44
CA ALA A 571 -13.05 0.10 -36.62
C ALA A 571 -12.35 -1.22 -36.24
N ILE A 572 -12.95 -2.01 -35.35
CA ILE A 572 -12.71 -3.47 -35.32
C ILE A 572 -14.07 -4.16 -35.18
N ALA A 573 -14.92 -3.99 -36.20
CA ALA A 573 -16.14 -4.78 -36.35
C ALA A 573 -16.48 -4.95 -37.85
N LYS A 574 -15.48 -5.33 -38.67
CA LYS A 574 -15.74 -5.79 -40.05
C LYS A 574 -14.50 -6.53 -40.58
N THR A 575 -14.26 -7.74 -40.13
CA THR A 575 -13.49 -8.74 -40.88
C THR A 575 -13.67 -10.13 -40.28
N VAL A 576 -14.91 -10.60 -40.16
CA VAL A 576 -15.24 -12.04 -40.06
C VAL A 576 -16.61 -12.21 -40.70
N THR A 577 -16.70 -12.08 -42.00
CA THR A 577 -17.70 -12.66 -42.90
C THR A 577 -17.25 -12.40 -44.33
N GLU A 578 -16.42 -13.31 -44.84
CA GLU A 578 -16.34 -13.67 -46.25
C GLU A 578 -15.16 -14.65 -46.40
N GLY A 579 -15.48 -15.91 -46.51
CA GLY A 579 -14.51 -16.99 -46.70
C GLY A 579 -15.13 -18.36 -46.42
N GLY A 580 -16.24 -18.63 -47.08
CA GLY A 580 -16.88 -19.94 -47.12
C GLY A 580 -17.46 -20.13 -48.53
N GLY A 581 -16.67 -20.73 -49.40
CA GLY A 581 -17.05 -21.33 -50.65
C GLY A 581 -16.32 -22.68 -50.73
#